data_73a401b1ae97ae223f305b4fa87cf0ac
#
_entry.id   73a401b1ae97ae223f305b4fa87cf0ac
#
_cell.length_a   1.000
_cell.length_b   1.000
_cell.length_c   1.000
_cell.angle_alpha   90.00
_cell.angle_beta   90.00
_cell.angle_gamma   90.00
#
_symmetry.space_group_name_H-M   'P 1'
#
loop_
_entity.id
_entity.type
_entity.pdbx_description
1 polymer ?
#
loop_
_entity_poly.entity_id
_entity_poly.type
_entity_poly.pdbx_seq_one_letter_code
_entity_poly.pdbx_strand_id
1 'polypeptide(L)'
;ETNKPVIISTWQSIYNQPKKYFKDIGMIVGDEAHLFKAVSLTKILTKLEKCPYKVGLTGTLDGTQTHKLVLEGLFGTVNKVVSTVELQEKKQLAELKIFCLILKHGAIECKHASGMNYQEEMDYIVQSDKRNKFIRNLAAGLNGNTLCLFQYVEKHGKDLYESIKEKAKDKKVFYVHGGVDADERE
;
A
#
# COMPACT_ATOMS: atom_id res chain seq x y z
N GLU A 1 -1.48 9.62 -29.21
CA GLU A 1 -1.63 8.24 -29.71
C GLU A 1 -0.27 7.56 -29.54
N THR A 2 -0.21 6.52 -28.73
CA THR A 2 1.04 5.76 -28.55
C THR A 2 0.97 4.53 -29.45
N ASN A 3 1.85 4.47 -30.46
CA ASN A 3 2.06 3.24 -31.25
C ASN A 3 2.88 2.17 -30.50
N LYS A 4 2.89 2.23 -29.18
CA LYS A 4 3.62 1.28 -28.34
C LYS A 4 2.80 0.00 -28.16
N PRO A 5 3.40 -1.19 -28.26
CA PRO A 5 2.70 -2.46 -28.08
C PRO A 5 2.22 -2.70 -26.66
N VAL A 6 2.83 -2.04 -25.65
CA VAL A 6 2.46 -2.12 -24.24
C VAL A 6 2.28 -0.71 -23.68
N ILE A 7 1.18 -0.50 -22.97
CA ILE A 7 0.86 0.75 -22.27
C ILE A 7 0.74 0.43 -20.77
N ILE A 8 1.55 1.07 -19.94
CA ILE A 8 1.47 1.00 -18.49
C ILE A 8 0.86 2.31 -18.00
N SER A 9 -0.20 2.23 -17.19
CA SER A 9 -0.90 3.41 -16.69
C SER A 9 -1.61 3.12 -15.38
N THR A 10 -1.84 4.16 -14.58
CA THR A 10 -2.73 4.07 -13.43
C THR A 10 -4.19 4.13 -13.89
N TRP A 11 -5.10 3.47 -13.16
CA TRP A 11 -6.52 3.52 -13.49
C TRP A 11 -7.09 4.95 -13.42
N GLN A 12 -6.56 5.81 -12.53
CA GLN A 12 -6.92 7.21 -12.39
C GLN A 12 -6.68 8.02 -13.68
N SER A 13 -5.61 7.70 -14.38
CA SER A 13 -5.25 8.38 -15.63
C SER A 13 -6.12 7.98 -16.81
N ILE A 14 -6.66 6.76 -16.81
CA ILE A 14 -7.36 6.21 -17.99
C ILE A 14 -8.89 6.10 -17.82
N TYR A 15 -9.42 6.07 -16.59
CA TYR A 15 -10.86 5.79 -16.40
C TYR A 15 -11.79 6.83 -17.05
N ASN A 16 -11.35 8.07 -17.22
CA ASN A 16 -12.09 9.13 -17.89
C ASN A 16 -11.81 9.21 -19.41
N GLN A 17 -10.87 8.43 -19.94
CA GLN A 17 -10.57 8.45 -21.37
C GLN A 17 -11.79 8.00 -22.19
N PRO A 18 -11.99 8.57 -23.39
CA PRO A 18 -13.09 8.20 -24.26
C PRO A 18 -12.95 6.78 -24.78
N LYS A 19 -14.05 6.14 -25.18
CA LYS A 19 -14.08 4.78 -25.72
C LYS A 19 -13.09 4.55 -26.85
N LYS A 20 -12.85 5.58 -27.70
CA LYS A 20 -11.88 5.55 -28.77
C LYS A 20 -10.46 5.20 -28.32
N TYR A 21 -10.08 5.61 -27.10
CA TYR A 21 -8.77 5.30 -26.52
C TYR A 21 -8.54 3.79 -26.35
N PHE A 22 -9.60 3.04 -26.09
CA PHE A 22 -9.56 1.61 -25.78
C PHE A 22 -9.78 0.71 -27.01
N LYS A 23 -9.98 1.31 -28.20
CA LYS A 23 -10.44 0.59 -29.40
C LYS A 23 -9.50 -0.53 -29.86
N ASP A 24 -8.20 -0.32 -29.73
CA ASP A 24 -7.16 -1.20 -30.27
C ASP A 24 -6.45 -2.01 -29.15
N ILE A 25 -7.01 -2.01 -27.93
CA ILE A 25 -6.48 -2.79 -26.80
C ILE A 25 -7.00 -4.21 -26.90
N GLY A 26 -6.10 -5.16 -27.18
CA GLY A 26 -6.43 -6.59 -27.26
C GLY A 26 -6.36 -7.35 -25.93
N MET A 27 -5.58 -6.83 -24.97
CA MET A 27 -5.47 -7.44 -23.64
C MET A 27 -5.32 -6.34 -22.58
N ILE A 28 -5.96 -6.56 -21.43
CA ILE A 28 -5.75 -5.74 -20.23
C ILE A 28 -5.35 -6.63 -19.06
N VAL A 29 -4.34 -6.18 -18.30
CA VAL A 29 -3.93 -6.78 -17.05
C VAL A 29 -4.09 -5.74 -15.95
N GLY A 30 -4.91 -6.03 -14.95
CA GLY A 30 -5.08 -5.21 -13.75
C GLY A 30 -4.26 -5.80 -12.61
N ASP A 31 -3.19 -5.14 -12.22
CA ASP A 31 -2.42 -5.51 -11.03
C ASP A 31 -3.10 -4.97 -9.77
N GLU A 32 -2.99 -5.69 -8.66
CA GLU A 32 -3.71 -5.42 -7.40
C GLU A 32 -5.22 -5.20 -7.64
N ALA A 33 -5.84 -6.08 -8.42
CA ALA A 33 -7.21 -5.94 -8.88
C ALA A 33 -8.23 -5.74 -7.75
N HIS A 34 -7.94 -6.22 -6.53
CA HIS A 34 -8.76 -6.03 -5.33
C HIS A 34 -8.82 -4.57 -4.84
N LEU A 35 -7.85 -3.72 -5.20
CA LEU A 35 -7.83 -2.30 -4.83
C LEU A 35 -8.66 -1.41 -5.76
N PHE A 36 -9.09 -1.93 -6.90
CA PHE A 36 -9.91 -1.14 -7.83
C PHE A 36 -11.31 -0.91 -7.26
N LYS A 37 -11.69 0.37 -7.19
CA LYS A 37 -13.09 0.71 -6.90
C LYS A 37 -13.98 0.19 -8.02
N ALA A 38 -15.03 -0.56 -7.66
CA ALA A 38 -15.95 -1.20 -8.60
C ALA A 38 -16.43 -0.24 -9.72
N VAL A 39 -16.77 1.01 -9.39
CA VAL A 39 -17.24 2.02 -10.36
C VAL A 39 -16.18 2.37 -11.40
N SER A 40 -14.94 2.61 -10.98
CA SER A 40 -13.86 3.01 -11.92
C SER A 40 -13.44 1.86 -12.81
N LEU A 41 -13.34 0.66 -12.23
CA LEU A 41 -13.01 -0.55 -12.98
C LEU A 41 -14.10 -0.88 -14.00
N THR A 42 -15.36 -0.83 -13.60
CA THR A 42 -16.49 -1.03 -14.50
C THR A 42 -16.48 -0.03 -15.64
N LYS A 43 -16.21 1.27 -15.36
CA LYS A 43 -16.07 2.28 -16.42
C LYS A 43 -14.98 1.98 -17.44
N ILE A 44 -13.85 1.42 -17.02
CA ILE A 44 -12.76 1.06 -17.92
C ILE A 44 -13.15 -0.19 -18.72
N LEU A 45 -13.57 -1.27 -18.04
CA LEU A 45 -13.79 -2.57 -18.65
C LEU A 45 -15.00 -2.59 -19.58
N THR A 46 -16.02 -1.76 -19.36
CA THR A 46 -17.15 -1.59 -20.28
C THR A 46 -16.79 -0.85 -21.56
N LYS A 47 -15.71 -0.06 -21.57
CA LYS A 47 -15.20 0.59 -22.79
C LYS A 47 -14.36 -0.35 -23.65
N LEU A 48 -13.89 -1.46 -23.10
CA LEU A 48 -13.05 -2.47 -23.74
C LEU A 48 -13.89 -3.53 -24.48
N GLU A 49 -14.70 -3.09 -25.45
CA GLU A 49 -15.67 -3.98 -26.14
C GLU A 49 -14.99 -5.05 -27.00
N LYS A 50 -13.84 -4.73 -27.60
CA LYS A 50 -13.09 -5.63 -28.48
C LYS A 50 -11.90 -6.31 -27.80
N CYS A 51 -11.77 -6.18 -26.47
CA CYS A 51 -10.69 -6.77 -25.70
C CYS A 51 -11.08 -8.18 -25.20
N PRO A 52 -10.60 -9.25 -25.85
CA PRO A 52 -10.98 -10.61 -25.46
C PRO A 52 -10.30 -11.07 -24.18
N TYR A 53 -9.14 -10.49 -23.83
CA TYR A 53 -8.35 -10.92 -22.70
C TYR A 53 -8.38 -9.88 -21.57
N LYS A 54 -9.04 -10.22 -20.46
CA LYS A 54 -9.14 -9.38 -19.27
C LYS A 54 -8.64 -10.18 -18.08
N VAL A 55 -7.49 -9.82 -17.54
CA VAL A 55 -6.82 -10.55 -16.45
C VAL A 55 -6.68 -9.63 -15.24
N GLY A 56 -7.16 -10.06 -14.09
CA GLY A 56 -6.93 -9.41 -12.81
C GLY A 56 -5.94 -10.22 -11.97
N LEU A 57 -4.89 -9.60 -11.49
CA LEU A 57 -3.92 -10.20 -10.58
C LEU A 57 -4.11 -9.62 -9.19
N THR A 58 -4.04 -10.48 -8.18
CA THR A 58 -4.09 -10.05 -6.77
C THR A 58 -3.43 -11.08 -5.87
N GLY A 59 -2.65 -10.63 -4.89
CA GLY A 59 -2.11 -11.49 -3.83
C GLY A 59 -3.10 -11.77 -2.72
N THR A 60 -4.10 -10.89 -2.56
CA THR A 60 -5.14 -10.99 -1.53
C THR A 60 -6.49 -10.67 -2.13
N LEU A 61 -7.43 -11.60 -2.04
CA LEU A 61 -8.82 -11.32 -2.34
C LEU A 61 -9.55 -11.12 -1.01
N ASP A 62 -10.00 -9.89 -0.73
CA ASP A 62 -10.71 -9.61 0.51
C ASP A 62 -12.03 -10.40 0.58
N GLY A 63 -12.45 -10.72 1.82
CA GLY A 63 -13.54 -11.64 2.07
C GLY A 63 -14.93 -11.07 1.81
N THR A 64 -15.10 -9.85 1.28
CA THR A 64 -16.40 -9.31 0.97
C THR A 64 -16.95 -9.94 -0.31
N GLN A 65 -17.98 -10.76 -0.16
CA GLN A 65 -18.60 -11.50 -1.29
C GLN A 65 -19.04 -10.57 -2.43
N THR A 66 -19.56 -9.38 -2.11
CA THR A 66 -19.99 -8.40 -3.10
C THR A 66 -18.84 -7.93 -3.99
N HIS A 67 -17.68 -7.67 -3.39
CA HIS A 67 -16.49 -7.26 -4.14
C HIS A 67 -15.96 -8.39 -5.03
N LYS A 68 -15.94 -9.62 -4.51
CA LYS A 68 -15.56 -10.81 -5.27
C LYS A 68 -16.45 -11.01 -6.50
N LEU A 69 -17.76 -10.91 -6.34
CA LEU A 69 -18.72 -11.04 -7.46
C LEU A 69 -18.50 -9.99 -8.56
N VAL A 70 -18.16 -8.75 -8.18
CA VAL A 70 -17.83 -7.70 -9.16
C VAL A 70 -16.56 -8.04 -9.93
N LEU A 71 -15.53 -8.50 -9.25
CA LEU A 71 -14.26 -8.90 -9.90
C LEU A 71 -14.47 -10.11 -10.81
N GLU A 72 -15.21 -11.12 -10.38
CA GLU A 72 -15.56 -12.28 -11.20
C GLU A 72 -16.41 -11.90 -12.42
N GLY A 73 -17.32 -10.96 -12.29
CA GLY A 73 -18.12 -10.42 -13.41
C GLY A 73 -17.29 -9.64 -14.43
N LEU A 74 -16.16 -9.06 -14.02
CA LEU A 74 -15.34 -8.23 -14.88
C LEU A 74 -14.14 -8.97 -15.50
N PHE A 75 -13.52 -9.88 -14.75
CA PHE A 75 -12.32 -10.62 -15.16
C PHE A 75 -12.55 -12.11 -15.39
N GLY A 76 -13.69 -12.65 -14.92
CA GLY A 76 -13.97 -14.08 -14.97
C GLY A 76 -13.65 -14.81 -13.65
N THR A 77 -13.67 -16.11 -13.69
CA THR A 77 -13.52 -16.99 -12.51
C THR A 77 -12.17 -16.81 -11.84
N VAL A 78 -12.19 -16.76 -10.50
CA VAL A 78 -10.97 -16.68 -9.69
C VAL A 78 -10.23 -18.02 -9.70
N ASN A 79 -8.99 -17.99 -10.13
CA ASN A 79 -8.07 -19.15 -10.10
C ASN A 79 -6.98 -18.88 -9.08
N LYS A 80 -6.90 -19.72 -8.04
CA LYS A 80 -5.81 -19.68 -7.07
C LYS A 80 -4.64 -20.47 -7.61
N VAL A 81 -3.58 -19.77 -8.00
CA VAL A 81 -2.39 -20.38 -8.63
C VAL A 81 -1.51 -21.08 -7.59
N VAL A 82 -1.28 -20.44 -6.45
CA VAL A 82 -0.40 -20.96 -5.40
C VAL A 82 -0.81 -20.37 -4.04
N SER A 83 -0.58 -21.10 -2.96
CA SER A 83 -0.78 -20.59 -1.60
C SER A 83 0.51 -20.02 -1.01
N THR A 84 0.37 -19.07 -0.07
CA THR A 84 1.52 -18.55 0.69
C THR A 84 2.28 -19.65 1.41
N VAL A 85 1.57 -20.64 1.96
CA VAL A 85 2.16 -21.80 2.65
C VAL A 85 3.04 -22.62 1.71
N GLU A 86 2.53 -22.95 0.51
CA GLU A 86 3.33 -23.67 -0.50
C GLU A 86 4.58 -22.91 -0.93
N LEU A 87 4.50 -21.58 -1.05
CA LEU A 87 5.66 -20.76 -1.40
C LEU A 87 6.70 -20.70 -0.26
N GLN A 88 6.25 -20.71 1.00
CA GLN A 88 7.12 -20.81 2.16
C GLN A 88 7.80 -22.18 2.26
N GLU A 89 7.06 -23.26 2.08
CA GLU A 89 7.59 -24.63 2.06
C GLU A 89 8.64 -24.83 0.95
N LYS A 90 8.41 -24.21 -0.22
CA LYS A 90 9.36 -24.20 -1.34
C LYS A 90 10.52 -23.22 -1.14
N LYS A 91 10.60 -22.51 -0.01
CA LYS A 91 11.60 -21.46 0.28
C LYS A 91 11.64 -20.34 -0.76
N GLN A 92 10.54 -20.09 -1.46
CA GLN A 92 10.38 -19.00 -2.41
C GLN A 92 9.90 -17.70 -1.74
N LEU A 93 9.37 -17.81 -0.52
CA LEU A 93 9.07 -16.68 0.36
C LEU A 93 9.89 -16.77 1.64
N ALA A 94 10.29 -15.61 2.15
CA ALA A 94 10.95 -15.50 3.43
C ALA A 94 10.00 -15.90 4.58
N GLU A 95 10.58 -16.42 5.67
CA GLU A 95 9.83 -16.64 6.91
C GLU A 95 9.36 -15.29 7.47
N LEU A 96 8.07 -15.13 7.73
CA LEU A 96 7.49 -13.93 8.33
C LEU A 96 7.21 -14.19 9.81
N LYS A 97 7.83 -13.38 10.68
CA LYS A 97 7.52 -13.32 12.12
C LYS A 97 6.90 -11.97 12.44
N ILE A 98 5.70 -11.97 13.00
CA ILE A 98 4.98 -10.75 13.36
C ILE A 98 5.05 -10.58 14.88
N PHE A 99 5.58 -9.44 15.32
CA PHE A 99 5.62 -9.04 16.72
C PHE A 99 4.71 -7.84 16.95
N CYS A 100 3.65 -8.02 17.74
CA CYS A 100 2.78 -6.91 18.15
C CYS A 100 3.33 -6.26 19.41
N LEU A 101 3.89 -5.05 19.27
CA LEU A 101 4.42 -4.27 20.38
C LEU A 101 3.35 -3.33 20.92
N ILE A 102 2.89 -3.59 22.15
CA ILE A 102 1.85 -2.78 22.80
C ILE A 102 2.49 -1.73 23.70
N LEU A 103 2.40 -0.47 23.29
CA LEU A 103 2.84 0.65 24.12
C LEU A 103 1.72 1.04 25.09
N LYS A 104 1.94 0.78 26.37
CA LYS A 104 0.96 1.15 27.43
C LYS A 104 1.11 2.63 27.79
N HIS A 105 -0.03 3.32 27.84
CA HIS A 105 -0.16 4.69 28.31
C HIS A 105 -0.65 4.74 29.76
N GLY A 106 -0.34 5.81 30.46
CA GLY A 106 -0.81 6.03 31.85
C GLY A 106 -2.31 6.35 31.88
N ALA A 107 -2.95 6.15 33.01
CA ALA A 107 -4.38 6.42 33.19
C ALA A 107 -4.75 7.89 32.88
N ILE A 108 -3.86 8.83 33.21
CA ILE A 108 -4.08 10.27 32.94
C ILE A 108 -4.08 10.53 31.42
N GLU A 109 -3.11 9.94 30.69
CA GLU A 109 -3.01 10.05 29.22
C GLU A 109 -4.26 9.46 28.55
N CYS A 110 -4.70 8.27 28.99
CA CYS A 110 -5.89 7.61 28.47
C CYS A 110 -7.17 8.44 28.74
N LYS A 111 -7.30 9.03 29.95
CA LYS A 111 -8.43 9.89 30.30
C LYS A 111 -8.44 11.16 29.45
N HIS A 112 -7.28 11.74 29.18
CA HIS A 112 -7.16 12.91 28.30
C HIS A 112 -7.60 12.58 26.88
N ALA A 113 -7.13 11.47 26.33
CA ALA A 113 -7.46 11.04 24.95
C ALA A 113 -8.93 10.62 24.80
N SER A 114 -9.59 10.12 25.84
CA SER A 114 -10.99 9.65 25.76
C SER A 114 -12.02 10.74 25.42
N GLY A 115 -11.67 12.01 25.55
CA GLY A 115 -12.51 13.15 25.18
C GLY A 115 -12.27 13.71 23.79
N MET A 116 -11.28 13.15 23.06
CA MET A 116 -10.87 13.61 21.73
C MET A 116 -11.73 13.01 20.64
N ASN A 117 -11.92 13.73 19.54
CA ASN A 117 -12.42 13.14 18.30
C ASN A 117 -11.28 12.34 17.62
N TYR A 118 -11.63 11.56 16.58
CA TYR A 118 -10.67 10.70 15.88
C TYR A 118 -9.42 11.44 15.37
N GLN A 119 -9.60 12.63 14.80
CA GLN A 119 -8.47 13.39 14.25
C GLN A 119 -7.56 13.93 15.36
N GLU A 120 -8.13 14.44 16.44
CA GLU A 120 -7.40 14.91 17.63
C GLU A 120 -6.63 13.77 18.29
N GLU A 121 -7.25 12.59 18.43
CA GLU A 121 -6.60 11.41 18.99
C GLU A 121 -5.44 10.95 18.09
N MET A 122 -5.64 10.91 16.79
CA MET A 122 -4.58 10.57 15.83
C MET A 122 -3.42 11.56 15.90
N ASP A 123 -3.67 12.84 15.94
CA ASP A 123 -2.63 13.87 16.08
C ASP A 123 -1.88 13.73 17.42
N TYR A 124 -2.59 13.46 18.51
CA TYR A 124 -2.00 13.20 19.82
C TYR A 124 -1.09 11.96 19.82
N ILE A 125 -1.53 10.87 19.19
CA ILE A 125 -0.76 9.63 19.08
C ILE A 125 0.50 9.85 18.24
N VAL A 126 0.39 10.49 17.07
CA VAL A 126 1.53 10.69 16.15
C VAL A 126 2.57 11.62 16.73
N GLN A 127 2.16 12.62 17.51
CA GLN A 127 3.05 13.61 18.14
C GLN A 127 3.57 13.15 19.50
N SER A 128 3.17 11.98 20.01
CA SER A 128 3.60 11.48 21.31
C SER A 128 5.11 11.25 21.36
N ASP A 129 5.82 12.05 22.12
CA ASP A 129 7.25 11.94 22.37
C ASP A 129 7.67 10.55 22.84
N LYS A 130 6.92 9.98 23.79
CA LYS A 130 7.16 8.65 24.33
C LYS A 130 7.13 7.59 23.23
N ARG A 131 6.10 7.64 22.37
CA ARG A 131 5.94 6.74 21.24
C ARG A 131 7.07 6.92 20.22
N ASN A 132 7.37 8.15 19.84
CA ASN A 132 8.37 8.46 18.83
C ASN A 132 9.79 8.13 19.31
N LYS A 133 10.11 8.36 20.57
CA LYS A 133 11.35 7.89 21.21
C LYS A 133 11.46 6.35 21.21
N PHE A 134 10.37 5.65 21.47
CA PHE A 134 10.34 4.19 21.41
C PHE A 134 10.61 3.70 19.99
N ILE A 135 9.90 4.23 18.96
CA ILE A 135 10.08 3.85 17.55
C ILE A 135 11.51 4.14 17.11
N ARG A 136 12.05 5.33 17.41
CA ARG A 136 13.43 5.71 17.12
C ARG A 136 14.44 4.71 17.70
N ASN A 137 14.29 4.37 18.97
CA ASN A 137 15.21 3.45 19.65
C ASN A 137 15.12 2.04 19.07
N LEU A 138 13.91 1.59 18.76
CA LEU A 138 13.67 0.29 18.10
C LEU A 138 14.32 0.26 16.72
N ALA A 139 14.04 1.24 15.85
CA ALA A 139 14.58 1.32 14.50
C ALA A 139 16.11 1.40 14.49
N ALA A 140 16.71 2.18 15.40
CA ALA A 140 18.15 2.29 15.54
C ALA A 140 18.80 1.00 16.08
N GLY A 141 18.11 0.25 16.95
CA GLY A 141 18.62 -0.97 17.58
C GLY A 141 18.46 -2.25 16.76
N LEU A 142 17.59 -2.27 15.74
CA LEU A 142 17.41 -3.45 14.91
C LEU A 142 18.63 -3.70 14.01
N ASN A 143 19.02 -4.97 13.88
CA ASN A 143 20.07 -5.37 12.93
C ASN A 143 19.48 -5.59 11.53
N GLY A 144 20.26 -5.29 10.50
CA GLY A 144 19.86 -5.46 9.10
C GLY A 144 19.02 -4.31 8.54
N ASN A 145 18.47 -4.52 7.36
CA ASN A 145 17.65 -3.52 6.67
C ASN A 145 16.30 -3.36 7.39
N THR A 146 15.98 -2.12 7.72
CA THR A 146 14.77 -1.78 8.47
C THR A 146 13.92 -0.81 7.67
N LEU A 147 12.64 -1.15 7.44
CA LEU A 147 11.65 -0.28 6.83
C LEU A 147 10.72 0.25 7.90
N CYS A 148 10.70 1.57 8.09
CA CYS A 148 9.81 2.25 9.01
C CYS A 148 8.69 2.94 8.23
N LEU A 149 7.46 2.46 8.32
CA LEU A 149 6.31 3.01 7.61
C LEU A 149 5.64 4.11 8.41
N PHE A 150 5.28 5.20 7.73
CA PHE A 150 4.53 6.32 8.29
C PHE A 150 3.46 6.80 7.33
N GLN A 151 2.41 7.43 7.84
CA GLN A 151 1.30 7.95 7.03
C GLN A 151 1.39 9.46 6.82
N TYR A 152 1.80 10.22 7.84
CA TYR A 152 1.87 11.68 7.79
C TYR A 152 3.29 12.15 7.52
N VAL A 153 3.52 12.74 6.34
CA VAL A 153 4.85 13.18 5.89
C VAL A 153 5.40 14.26 6.81
N GLU A 154 4.70 15.41 6.93
CA GLU A 154 5.18 16.56 7.70
C GLU A 154 4.99 16.41 9.21
N LYS A 155 3.83 15.90 9.66
CA LYS A 155 3.49 15.82 11.08
C LYS A 155 4.23 14.71 11.84
N HIS A 156 4.80 13.73 11.14
CA HIS A 156 5.39 12.55 11.78
C HIS A 156 6.64 12.03 11.08
N GLY A 157 6.58 11.77 9.77
CA GLY A 157 7.63 11.10 9.04
C GLY A 157 8.96 11.87 9.08
N LYS A 158 8.92 13.18 8.90
CA LYS A 158 10.09 14.05 8.88
C LYS A 158 10.80 14.10 10.24
N ASP A 159 10.07 14.36 11.32
CA ASP A 159 10.65 14.41 12.67
C ASP A 159 11.19 13.05 13.12
N LEU A 160 10.48 11.98 12.75
CA LEU A 160 10.92 10.62 13.03
C LEU A 160 12.20 10.28 12.26
N TYR A 161 12.28 10.65 10.97
CA TYR A 161 13.49 10.48 10.16
C TYR A 161 14.70 11.19 10.78
N GLU A 162 14.57 12.49 11.10
CA GLU A 162 15.68 13.26 11.68
C GLU A 162 16.15 12.64 13.02
N SER A 163 15.20 12.23 13.86
CA SER A 163 15.52 11.63 15.16
C SER A 163 16.17 10.25 15.04
N ILE A 164 15.77 9.43 14.04
CA ILE A 164 16.40 8.14 13.76
C ILE A 164 17.81 8.35 13.18
N LYS A 165 17.97 9.27 12.23
CA LYS A 165 19.25 9.62 11.60
C LYS A 165 20.28 10.10 12.63
N GLU A 166 19.86 10.95 13.57
CA GLU A 166 20.71 11.40 14.68
C GLU A 166 21.15 10.24 15.58
N LYS A 167 20.26 9.29 15.85
CA LYS A 167 20.51 8.16 16.75
C LYS A 167 21.33 7.04 16.10
N ALA A 168 21.06 6.74 14.84
CA ALA A 168 21.64 5.62 14.09
C ALA A 168 22.82 6.09 13.23
N LYS A 169 23.87 6.67 13.86
CA LYS A 169 25.04 7.25 13.16
C LYS A 169 25.86 6.24 12.37
N ASP A 170 25.76 4.98 12.70
CA ASP A 170 26.42 3.84 12.06
C ASP A 170 25.65 3.27 10.85
N LYS A 171 24.45 3.78 10.58
CA LYS A 171 23.55 3.31 9.51
C LYS A 171 23.26 4.40 8.48
N LYS A 172 23.04 3.97 7.24
CA LYS A 172 22.46 4.85 6.23
C LYS A 172 20.94 4.92 6.44
N VAL A 173 20.40 6.11 6.60
CA VAL A 173 18.99 6.36 6.79
C VAL A 173 18.45 7.16 5.61
N PHE A 174 17.42 6.64 4.96
CA PHE A 174 16.77 7.25 3.80
C PHE A 174 15.36 7.70 4.18
N TYR A 175 14.90 8.81 3.60
CA TYR A 175 13.56 9.32 3.76
C TYR A 175 12.85 9.36 2.41
N VAL A 176 11.89 8.47 2.23
CA VAL A 176 11.18 8.31 0.95
C VAL A 176 9.70 8.60 1.16
N HIS A 177 9.15 9.51 0.36
CA HIS A 177 7.71 9.85 0.34
C HIS A 177 7.27 10.29 -1.07
N GLY A 178 5.99 10.54 -1.26
CA GLY A 178 5.43 10.83 -2.58
C GLY A 178 5.94 12.10 -3.28
N GLY A 179 6.55 13.03 -2.53
CA GLY A 179 7.15 14.27 -3.07
C GLY A 179 8.62 14.17 -3.44
N VAL A 180 9.26 13.01 -3.23
CA VAL A 180 10.66 12.77 -3.64
C VAL A 180 10.68 12.32 -5.08
N ASP A 181 11.60 12.87 -5.90
CA ASP A 181 11.75 12.47 -7.29
C ASP A 181 12.17 11.00 -7.44
N ALA A 182 11.80 10.38 -8.57
CA ALA A 182 12.05 8.95 -8.80
C ALA A 182 13.55 8.63 -8.75
N ASP A 183 14.37 9.50 -9.32
CA ASP A 183 15.84 9.34 -9.37
C ASP A 183 16.51 9.44 -7.98
N GLU A 184 15.86 10.11 -7.03
CA GLU A 184 16.35 10.19 -5.63
C GLU A 184 15.91 8.99 -4.76
N ARG A 185 15.05 8.12 -5.30
CA ARG A 185 14.55 6.92 -4.59
C ARG A 185 15.38 5.67 -4.84
N GLU A 186 16.26 5.69 -5.85
CA GLU A 186 17.24 4.64 -6.18
C GLU A 186 18.59 4.89 -5.46
#